data_47832e5a376b476257a676c7bf25d553
#
_entry.id   47832e5a376b476257a676c7bf25d553
#
_cell.length_a   1.000
_cell.length_b   1.000
_cell.length_c   1.000
_cell.angle_alpha   90.00
_cell.angle_beta   90.00
_cell.angle_gamma   90.00
#
_symmetry.space_group_name_H-M   'P 1'
#
loop_
_entity.id
_entity.type
_entity.pdbx_description
1 polymer ?
#
loop_
_entity_poly.entity_id
_entity_poly.type
_entity_poly.pdbx_seq_one_letter_code
_entity_poly.pdbx_strand_id
1 'polypeptide(L)'
;MTASPRHSWYARVGAVTASAALSAGLLTGCSMSDSDASGQQSLTAWAWGAPAEGMKATAKAFEKSHPGVTVKVQDVGNPAIWDKITSGMAAGGSGLPDVMDIGGDYMSNYLETFPDGFADLGDMGAGSLAEDFPDGLWKGGQNAEGKQFGMPFEVNTNLLYYRKDLFQKAGVDIDAIHTWDQMLAAGVKIKEKTGADLFAVDKAASQADSANFFEMLARLEGTFFFDGKGDIALSDKGSVAALTFLKEANDKKLVTDIPQSQGTTSQMKGQAPVAIMPGASWMVGSFQSTAPEMKGKWGVRMSPAMHEGGYTASSAGGTYLTVAKASKKKELAYEYVKYSMATLAGQKVMTKADGLFPSYEPMWDTAGFKESDPYFGFNTNELVIKALSQKTPPDFYTKDFPKALKVYDDAQTQVLVKGADPKAALDKAAKLLAQQTSRKIATD
;
A
#
# COMPACT_ATOMS: atom_id res chain seq x y z
N MET A 1 -20.65 4.83 62.97
CA MET A 1 -20.21 6.06 63.69
C MET A 1 -19.33 6.77 62.65
N THR A 2 -19.59 7.86 62.08
CA THR A 2 -20.33 9.12 62.14
C THR A 2 -20.32 9.67 60.71
N ALA A 3 -21.39 9.84 60.05
CA ALA A 3 -22.25 11.02 59.89
C ALA A 3 -21.63 12.18 59.06
N SER A 4 -22.28 12.41 57.97
CA SER A 4 -22.33 13.53 56.97
C SER A 4 -22.34 14.94 57.63
N PRO A 5 -22.14 16.07 56.90
CA PRO A 5 -23.35 16.65 56.31
C PRO A 5 -23.19 17.33 54.91
N ARG A 6 -24.37 17.39 54.28
CA ARG A 6 -24.77 18.21 53.13
C ARG A 6 -24.77 19.68 53.43
N HIS A 7 -24.43 20.53 52.45
CA HIS A 7 -24.96 21.92 52.39
C HIS A 7 -25.44 22.25 50.99
N SER A 8 -26.74 22.44 50.93
CA SER A 8 -27.51 23.10 49.85
C SER A 8 -27.41 24.63 50.00
N TRP A 9 -27.32 25.38 48.90
CA TRP A 9 -27.73 26.77 48.90
C TRP A 9 -28.51 27.10 47.62
N TYR A 10 -29.71 27.62 47.89
CA TYR A 10 -30.73 28.09 46.93
C TYR A 10 -30.47 29.50 46.45
N ALA A 11 -30.80 29.72 45.16
CA ALA A 11 -31.46 30.84 44.53
C ALA A 11 -31.18 32.29 44.93
N ARG A 12 -30.90 33.11 43.94
CA ARG A 12 -31.56 34.45 43.81
C ARG A 12 -31.83 34.77 42.35
N VAL A 13 -33.11 34.93 42.07
CA VAL A 13 -33.73 35.53 40.88
C VAL A 13 -33.52 37.04 40.96
N GLY A 14 -33.13 37.65 39.84
CA GLY A 14 -33.10 39.08 39.62
C GLY A 14 -33.55 39.39 38.22
N ALA A 15 -34.79 39.76 38.06
CA ALA A 15 -35.34 40.29 36.82
C ALA A 15 -34.95 41.78 36.67
N VAL A 16 -34.51 42.20 35.50
CA VAL A 16 -34.51 43.59 35.07
C VAL A 16 -35.03 43.65 33.66
N THR A 17 -36.04 44.49 33.51
CA THR A 17 -36.88 44.77 32.32
C THR A 17 -36.20 45.66 31.30
N ALA A 18 -36.41 45.34 30.04
CA ALA A 18 -36.71 46.11 28.84
C ALA A 18 -35.97 47.44 28.55
N SER A 19 -35.39 47.54 27.40
CA SER A 19 -35.59 48.66 26.46
C SER A 19 -35.30 48.20 25.02
N ALA A 20 -36.33 48.27 24.20
CA ALA A 20 -36.28 48.06 22.75
C ALA A 20 -35.68 49.29 22.08
N ALA A 21 -34.68 49.08 21.24
CA ALA A 21 -34.30 50.02 20.19
C ALA A 21 -34.22 49.30 18.86
N LEU A 22 -35.19 49.53 17.99
CA LEU A 22 -35.15 49.15 16.57
C LEU A 22 -33.99 49.88 15.89
N SER A 23 -33.02 49.14 15.39
CA SER A 23 -32.11 49.61 14.35
C SER A 23 -32.21 48.62 13.21
N ALA A 24 -32.90 49.00 12.13
CA ALA A 24 -32.89 48.32 10.85
C ALA A 24 -31.50 48.46 10.25
N GLY A 25 -30.65 47.42 10.41
CA GLY A 25 -29.37 47.29 9.73
C GLY A 25 -29.53 46.29 8.59
N LEU A 26 -29.31 46.77 7.39
CA LEU A 26 -29.24 45.99 6.15
C LEU A 26 -28.36 44.77 6.31
N LEU A 27 -28.96 43.60 6.26
CA LEU A 27 -28.26 42.33 6.06
C LEU A 27 -27.79 42.27 4.60
N THR A 28 -26.62 42.83 4.33
CA THR A 28 -25.82 42.42 3.17
C THR A 28 -25.21 41.08 3.55
N GLY A 29 -25.79 40.02 3.00
CA GLY A 29 -25.22 38.69 3.03
C GLY A 29 -23.87 38.71 2.32
N CYS A 30 -22.78 38.72 3.09
CA CYS A 30 -21.50 38.32 2.57
C CYS A 30 -21.55 36.77 2.41
N SER A 31 -21.89 36.32 1.20
CA SER A 31 -21.44 35.04 0.74
C SER A 31 -19.92 35.14 0.72
N MET A 32 -19.25 34.52 1.70
CA MET A 32 -17.83 34.26 1.61
C MET A 32 -17.64 33.27 0.45
N SER A 33 -17.44 33.80 -0.75
CA SER A 33 -16.72 33.11 -1.79
C SER A 33 -15.27 33.04 -1.30
N ASP A 34 -14.75 31.84 -1.12
CA ASP A 34 -13.34 31.54 -0.87
C ASP A 34 -12.47 31.89 -2.11
N SER A 35 -12.50 33.12 -2.50
CA SER A 35 -11.49 33.74 -3.34
C SER A 35 -10.73 34.72 -2.45
N ASP A 36 -9.60 34.25 -1.92
CA ASP A 36 -8.60 35.13 -1.36
C ASP A 36 -8.33 36.26 -2.38
N ALA A 37 -8.47 37.52 -1.96
CA ALA A 37 -8.29 38.71 -2.79
C ALA A 37 -6.85 38.87 -3.33
N SER A 38 -5.97 37.85 -3.19
CA SER A 38 -4.59 37.83 -3.65
C SER A 38 -4.36 36.98 -4.92
N GLY A 39 -5.41 36.36 -5.49
CA GLY A 39 -5.23 35.41 -6.63
C GLY A 39 -4.46 34.15 -6.28
N GLN A 40 -4.20 33.87 -4.99
CA GLN A 40 -3.48 32.71 -4.52
C GLN A 40 -4.42 31.51 -4.41
N GLN A 41 -4.04 30.40 -5.05
CA GLN A 41 -4.77 29.13 -5.01
C GLN A 41 -4.01 28.12 -4.15
N SER A 42 -4.72 27.37 -3.30
CA SER A 42 -4.12 26.35 -2.46
C SER A 42 -4.79 25.01 -2.70
N LEU A 43 -4.00 23.98 -3.02
CA LEU A 43 -4.43 22.58 -3.04
C LEU A 43 -4.05 21.90 -1.74
N THR A 44 -4.84 20.88 -1.36
CA THR A 44 -4.54 19.97 -0.27
C THR A 44 -4.38 18.55 -0.82
N ALA A 45 -3.42 17.79 -0.30
CA ALA A 45 -3.18 16.43 -0.73
C ALA A 45 -2.87 15.53 0.46
N TRP A 46 -3.39 14.30 0.44
CA TRP A 46 -3.09 13.26 1.44
C TRP A 46 -2.36 12.09 0.80
N ALA A 47 -1.32 11.61 1.50
CA ALA A 47 -0.57 10.42 1.17
C ALA A 47 0.00 9.82 2.47
N TRP A 48 0.85 8.80 2.34
CA TRP A 48 1.56 8.20 3.48
C TRP A 48 3.01 7.86 3.10
N GLY A 49 3.92 7.91 4.08
CA GLY A 49 5.30 7.41 3.94
C GLY A 49 6.06 7.96 2.74
N ALA A 50 6.66 7.07 1.95
CA ALA A 50 7.48 7.45 0.79
C ALA A 50 6.70 8.23 -0.28
N PRO A 51 5.48 7.84 -0.70
CA PRO A 51 4.65 8.66 -1.58
C PRO A 51 4.47 10.09 -1.10
N ALA A 52 4.27 10.31 0.20
CA ALA A 52 4.12 11.66 0.74
C ALA A 52 5.38 12.52 0.55
N GLU A 53 6.57 11.94 0.67
CA GLU A 53 7.84 12.64 0.42
C GLU A 53 8.00 13.00 -1.06
N GLY A 54 7.68 12.08 -1.96
CA GLY A 54 7.65 12.33 -3.40
C GLY A 54 6.68 13.45 -3.78
N MET A 55 5.45 13.40 -3.24
CA MET A 55 4.44 14.43 -3.46
C MET A 55 4.84 15.80 -2.90
N LYS A 56 5.49 15.87 -1.72
CA LYS A 56 6.04 17.13 -1.17
C LYS A 56 7.11 17.73 -2.08
N ALA A 57 7.95 16.88 -2.66
CA ALA A 57 9.00 17.32 -3.57
C ALA A 57 8.43 17.85 -4.89
N THR A 58 7.47 17.12 -5.48
CA THR A 58 6.80 17.58 -6.72
C THR A 58 5.91 18.80 -6.49
N ALA A 59 5.29 18.94 -5.31
CA ALA A 59 4.57 20.15 -4.93
C ALA A 59 5.45 21.38 -5.03
N LYS A 60 6.63 21.36 -4.41
CA LYS A 60 7.61 22.47 -4.48
C LYS A 60 8.08 22.76 -5.91
N ALA A 61 8.19 21.74 -6.76
CA ALA A 61 8.59 21.93 -8.16
C ALA A 61 7.44 22.50 -8.99
N PHE A 62 6.20 22.04 -8.76
CA PHE A 62 4.98 22.53 -9.40
C PHE A 62 4.71 23.99 -9.06
N GLU A 63 4.82 24.39 -7.81
CA GLU A 63 4.66 25.77 -7.34
C GLU A 63 5.59 26.76 -8.04
N LYS A 64 6.84 26.33 -8.36
CA LYS A 64 7.79 27.18 -9.10
C LYS A 64 7.34 27.50 -10.51
N SER A 65 6.63 26.56 -11.17
CA SER A 65 6.10 26.74 -12.52
C SER A 65 4.69 27.33 -12.54
N HIS A 66 4.04 27.41 -11.37
CA HIS A 66 2.67 27.93 -11.19
C HIS A 66 2.62 29.03 -10.11
N PRO A 67 3.14 30.24 -10.40
CA PRO A 67 3.14 31.35 -9.44
C PRO A 67 1.74 31.62 -8.90
N GLY A 68 1.60 31.74 -7.58
CA GLY A 68 0.30 31.93 -6.91
C GLY A 68 -0.40 30.61 -6.53
N VAL A 69 0.18 29.45 -6.85
CA VAL A 69 -0.33 28.15 -6.41
C VAL A 69 0.52 27.62 -5.25
N THR A 70 -0.14 27.01 -4.26
CA THR A 70 0.49 26.27 -3.15
C THR A 70 -0.15 24.88 -3.05
N VAL A 71 0.66 23.82 -2.87
CA VAL A 71 0.18 22.46 -2.68
C VAL A 71 0.62 21.94 -1.31
N LYS A 72 -0.34 21.76 -0.41
CA LYS A 72 -0.11 21.30 0.97
C LYS A 72 -0.27 19.79 1.04
N VAL A 73 0.83 19.07 1.05
CA VAL A 73 0.86 17.60 1.19
C VAL A 73 0.97 17.23 2.66
N GLN A 74 0.01 16.44 3.14
CA GLN A 74 0.00 15.87 4.48
C GLN A 74 0.31 14.38 4.42
N ASP A 75 1.32 13.95 5.16
CA ASP A 75 1.51 12.55 5.52
C ASP A 75 0.51 12.18 6.62
N VAL A 76 -0.47 11.34 6.28
CA VAL A 76 -1.53 10.91 7.20
C VAL A 76 -1.15 9.63 7.92
N GLY A 77 -0.23 8.87 7.35
CA GLY A 77 0.19 7.56 7.83
C GLY A 77 -0.78 6.42 7.45
N ASN A 78 -0.20 5.23 7.26
CA ASN A 78 -0.94 3.99 7.06
C ASN A 78 -1.04 3.25 8.41
N PRO A 79 -2.19 2.72 8.86
CA PRO A 79 -3.48 2.62 8.13
C PRO A 79 -4.45 3.79 8.32
N ALA A 80 -4.10 4.83 9.10
CA ALA A 80 -5.02 5.91 9.47
C ALA A 80 -5.63 6.67 8.28
N ILE A 81 -4.94 6.68 7.14
CA ILE A 81 -5.43 7.35 5.92
C ILE A 81 -6.72 6.72 5.41
N TRP A 82 -6.86 5.39 5.51
CA TRP A 82 -8.04 4.66 5.00
C TRP A 82 -9.32 5.02 5.75
N ASP A 83 -9.24 5.12 7.07
CA ASP A 83 -10.38 5.51 7.91
C ASP A 83 -10.83 6.94 7.59
N LYS A 84 -9.88 7.86 7.39
CA LYS A 84 -10.19 9.26 7.05
C LYS A 84 -10.81 9.38 5.67
N ILE A 85 -10.27 8.69 4.66
CA ILE A 85 -10.82 8.73 3.30
C ILE A 85 -12.21 8.10 3.29
N THR A 86 -12.39 6.92 3.89
CA THR A 86 -13.70 6.25 3.98
C THR A 86 -14.74 7.13 4.65
N SER A 87 -14.39 7.79 5.77
CA SER A 87 -15.29 8.70 6.49
C SER A 87 -15.66 9.92 5.64
N GLY A 88 -14.68 10.52 4.95
CA GLY A 88 -14.90 11.66 4.07
C GLY A 88 -15.75 11.30 2.86
N MET A 89 -15.53 10.12 2.24
CA MET A 89 -16.36 9.61 1.15
C MET A 89 -17.82 9.40 1.60
N ALA A 90 -18.00 8.75 2.76
CA ALA A 90 -19.34 8.54 3.35
C ALA A 90 -20.06 9.86 3.69
N ALA A 91 -19.31 10.93 3.98
CA ALA A 91 -19.83 12.27 4.22
C ALA A 91 -20.03 13.11 2.92
N GLY A 92 -20.06 12.46 1.74
CA GLY A 92 -20.24 13.12 0.46
C GLY A 92 -19.07 14.01 0.04
N GLY A 93 -17.85 13.64 0.47
CA GLY A 93 -16.61 14.37 0.16
C GLY A 93 -16.24 15.45 1.17
N SER A 94 -17.04 15.63 2.24
CA SER A 94 -16.71 16.61 3.28
C SER A 94 -15.45 16.21 4.04
N GLY A 95 -14.51 17.15 4.14
CA GLY A 95 -13.23 16.93 4.84
C GLY A 95 -12.18 16.18 4.05
N LEU A 96 -12.46 15.75 2.82
CA LEU A 96 -11.44 15.20 1.92
C LEU A 96 -10.51 16.30 1.38
N PRO A 97 -9.25 15.99 1.10
CA PRO A 97 -8.34 16.88 0.37
C PRO A 97 -8.71 16.94 -1.11
N ASP A 98 -8.06 17.84 -1.86
CA ASP A 98 -8.25 17.92 -3.31
C ASP A 98 -7.66 16.73 -4.04
N VAL A 99 -6.52 16.20 -3.58
CA VAL A 99 -5.78 15.05 -4.15
C VAL A 99 -5.58 13.99 -3.07
N MET A 100 -5.77 12.72 -3.44
CA MET A 100 -5.54 11.57 -2.54
C MET A 100 -4.68 10.52 -3.23
N ASP A 101 -3.71 10.01 -2.49
CA ASP A 101 -3.00 8.79 -2.85
C ASP A 101 -3.80 7.59 -2.33
N ILE A 102 -4.15 6.65 -3.21
CA ILE A 102 -5.00 5.50 -2.93
C ILE A 102 -4.25 4.21 -3.25
N GLY A 103 -4.15 3.31 -2.29
CA GLY A 103 -3.63 1.97 -2.53
C GLY A 103 -4.46 1.19 -3.54
N GLY A 104 -3.80 0.43 -4.41
CA GLY A 104 -4.48 -0.37 -5.43
C GLY A 104 -5.45 -1.39 -4.85
N ASP A 105 -5.16 -1.87 -3.65
CA ASP A 105 -6.00 -2.76 -2.84
C ASP A 105 -7.30 -2.10 -2.35
N TYR A 106 -7.31 -0.77 -2.19
CA TYR A 106 -8.50 0.01 -1.82
C TYR A 106 -9.23 0.61 -3.02
N MET A 107 -8.56 0.77 -4.18
CA MET A 107 -9.11 1.48 -5.34
C MET A 107 -10.44 0.88 -5.81
N SER A 108 -10.50 -0.44 -6.03
CA SER A 108 -11.75 -1.12 -6.43
C SER A 108 -12.86 -0.97 -5.39
N ASN A 109 -12.51 -1.05 -4.10
CA ASN A 109 -13.49 -0.87 -3.01
C ASN A 109 -14.11 0.53 -3.06
N TYR A 110 -13.29 1.58 -3.21
CA TYR A 110 -13.78 2.95 -3.24
C TYR A 110 -14.58 3.25 -4.51
N LEU A 111 -14.14 2.78 -5.68
CA LEU A 111 -14.88 2.97 -6.94
C LEU A 111 -16.27 2.31 -6.92
N GLU A 112 -16.39 1.11 -6.32
CA GLU A 112 -17.67 0.42 -6.21
C GLU A 112 -18.58 0.98 -5.10
N THR A 113 -17.99 1.37 -3.96
CA THR A 113 -18.76 1.81 -2.77
C THR A 113 -19.15 3.28 -2.85
N PHE A 114 -18.30 4.11 -3.45
CA PHE A 114 -18.45 5.56 -3.55
C PHE A 114 -18.29 6.03 -5.00
N PRO A 115 -19.23 5.71 -5.91
CA PRO A 115 -19.09 6.02 -7.34
C PRO A 115 -18.95 7.51 -7.65
N ASP A 116 -19.38 8.38 -6.74
CA ASP A 116 -19.23 9.84 -6.82
C ASP A 116 -18.09 10.38 -5.94
N GLY A 117 -17.18 9.52 -5.46
CA GLY A 117 -16.08 9.93 -4.57
C GLY A 117 -14.95 10.64 -5.30
N PHE A 118 -14.67 10.25 -6.54
CA PHE A 118 -13.57 10.77 -7.35
C PHE A 118 -14.05 11.52 -8.60
N ALA A 119 -13.25 12.45 -9.08
CA ALA A 119 -13.43 13.08 -10.38
C ALA A 119 -13.00 12.13 -11.50
N ASP A 120 -13.73 12.11 -12.60
CA ASP A 120 -13.34 11.38 -13.81
C ASP A 120 -12.17 12.11 -14.49
N LEU A 121 -10.97 11.54 -14.43
CA LEU A 121 -9.77 12.11 -15.02
C LEU A 121 -9.76 11.95 -16.55
N GLY A 122 -10.54 11.00 -17.08
CA GLY A 122 -10.76 10.82 -18.50
C GLY A 122 -11.41 12.06 -19.13
N ASP A 123 -12.41 12.65 -18.46
CA ASP A 123 -13.05 13.90 -18.87
C ASP A 123 -12.08 15.10 -18.88
N MET A 124 -10.97 15.00 -18.13
CA MET A 124 -9.89 16.01 -18.08
C MET A 124 -8.72 15.68 -19.01
N GLY A 125 -8.86 14.66 -19.88
CA GLY A 125 -7.89 14.32 -20.90
C GLY A 125 -6.84 13.27 -20.50
N ALA A 126 -7.01 12.58 -19.36
CA ALA A 126 -6.08 11.53 -18.92
C ALA A 126 -5.95 10.37 -19.92
N GLY A 127 -7.02 10.06 -20.67
CA GLY A 127 -7.03 8.96 -21.62
C GLY A 127 -5.90 9.00 -22.68
N SER A 128 -5.42 10.20 -23.02
CA SER A 128 -4.30 10.36 -23.96
C SER A 128 -2.94 9.93 -23.41
N LEU A 129 -2.86 9.60 -22.12
CA LEU A 129 -1.64 9.23 -21.41
C LEU A 129 -1.56 7.70 -21.17
N ALA A 130 -2.57 6.93 -21.57
CA ALA A 130 -2.68 5.51 -21.26
C ALA A 130 -1.47 4.68 -21.75
N GLU A 131 -0.92 5.01 -22.94
CA GLU A 131 0.21 4.31 -23.52
C GLU A 131 1.55 4.54 -22.81
N ASP A 132 1.61 5.52 -21.91
CA ASP A 132 2.79 5.84 -21.11
C ASP A 132 2.86 5.03 -19.80
N PHE A 133 1.89 4.14 -19.54
CA PHE A 133 1.78 3.36 -18.31
C PHE A 133 1.54 1.87 -18.60
N PRO A 134 1.99 0.95 -17.71
CA PRO A 134 1.64 -0.46 -17.83
C PRO A 134 0.12 -0.67 -17.86
N ASP A 135 -0.37 -1.41 -18.86
CA ASP A 135 -1.82 -1.59 -19.13
C ASP A 135 -2.60 -2.08 -17.88
N GLY A 136 -2.04 -3.04 -17.15
CA GLY A 136 -2.70 -3.54 -15.94
C GLY A 136 -2.86 -2.49 -14.84
N LEU A 137 -1.86 -1.61 -14.66
CA LEU A 137 -1.96 -0.50 -13.69
C LEU A 137 -2.92 0.57 -14.18
N TRP A 138 -2.86 0.92 -15.46
CA TRP A 138 -3.81 1.89 -16.01
C TRP A 138 -5.25 1.45 -15.80
N LYS A 139 -5.56 0.20 -16.09
CA LYS A 139 -6.89 -0.40 -15.87
C LYS A 139 -7.29 -0.49 -14.41
N GLY A 140 -6.32 -0.67 -13.51
CA GLY A 140 -6.58 -0.66 -12.06
C GLY A 140 -7.08 0.68 -11.51
N GLY A 141 -6.84 1.79 -12.22
CA GLY A 141 -7.39 3.11 -11.92
C GLY A 141 -8.77 3.37 -12.52
N GLN A 142 -9.37 2.39 -13.22
CA GLN A 142 -10.66 2.49 -13.89
C GLN A 142 -11.78 1.83 -13.09
N ASN A 143 -12.99 2.33 -13.29
CA ASN A 143 -14.21 1.62 -12.85
C ASN A 143 -14.61 0.55 -13.89
N ALA A 144 -15.68 -0.20 -13.59
CA ALA A 144 -16.20 -1.26 -14.48
C ALA A 144 -16.66 -0.76 -15.86
N GLU A 145 -16.91 0.54 -16.01
CA GLU A 145 -17.32 1.19 -17.27
C GLU A 145 -16.10 1.70 -18.08
N GLY A 146 -14.88 1.52 -17.58
CA GLY A 146 -13.64 1.98 -18.22
C GLY A 146 -13.34 3.46 -18.03
N LYS A 147 -14.02 4.16 -17.15
CA LYS A 147 -13.72 5.55 -16.81
C LYS A 147 -12.52 5.64 -15.89
N GLN A 148 -11.63 6.61 -16.12
CA GLN A 148 -10.36 6.77 -15.41
C GLN A 148 -10.49 7.68 -14.19
N PHE A 149 -10.22 7.16 -12.99
CA PHE A 149 -10.30 7.91 -11.73
C PHE A 149 -8.96 8.04 -11.02
N GLY A 150 -7.99 7.18 -11.32
CA GLY A 150 -6.67 7.18 -10.70
C GLY A 150 -5.55 7.22 -11.72
N MET A 151 -4.58 8.14 -11.56
CA MET A 151 -3.32 8.11 -12.30
C MET A 151 -2.36 7.17 -11.58
N PRO A 152 -1.80 6.14 -12.25
CA PRO A 152 -0.83 5.24 -11.61
C PRO A 152 0.36 6.01 -11.07
N PHE A 153 0.69 5.77 -9.80
CA PHE A 153 1.81 6.44 -9.11
C PHE A 153 3.09 5.63 -9.26
N GLU A 154 3.05 4.40 -8.78
CA GLU A 154 4.18 3.48 -8.77
C GLU A 154 3.74 2.10 -9.23
N VAL A 155 4.70 1.30 -9.63
CA VAL A 155 4.50 -0.11 -9.89
C VAL A 155 5.32 -0.95 -8.93
N ASN A 156 4.70 -1.93 -8.31
CA ASN A 156 5.37 -2.84 -7.40
C ASN A 156 5.32 -4.27 -7.90
N THR A 157 6.48 -4.93 -7.86
CA THR A 157 6.62 -6.37 -8.05
C THR A 157 7.26 -7.00 -6.83
N ASN A 158 6.95 -8.25 -6.57
CA ASN A 158 7.57 -8.99 -5.49
C ASN A 158 9.04 -9.28 -5.80
N LEU A 159 9.88 -9.03 -4.80
CA LEU A 159 11.31 -9.29 -4.80
C LEU A 159 11.70 -10.05 -3.52
N LEU A 160 12.86 -10.69 -3.57
CA LEU A 160 13.47 -11.34 -2.42
C LEU A 160 14.74 -10.60 -2.01
N TYR A 161 14.73 -9.98 -0.84
CA TYR A 161 15.92 -9.42 -0.20
C TYR A 161 16.58 -10.49 0.66
N TYR A 162 17.93 -10.59 0.63
CA TYR A 162 18.66 -11.62 1.36
C TYR A 162 19.97 -11.10 1.95
N ARG A 163 20.37 -11.64 3.08
CA ARG A 163 21.62 -11.33 3.79
C ARG A 163 22.79 -12.10 3.19
N LYS A 164 23.56 -11.43 2.33
CA LYS A 164 24.76 -12.00 1.69
C LYS A 164 25.71 -12.64 2.70
N ASP A 165 25.95 -11.96 3.82
CA ASP A 165 26.85 -12.42 4.88
C ASP A 165 26.36 -13.68 5.60
N LEU A 166 25.05 -13.84 5.81
CA LEU A 166 24.50 -15.04 6.44
C LEU A 166 24.53 -16.24 5.49
N PHE A 167 24.18 -16.04 4.21
CA PHE A 167 24.29 -17.07 3.18
C PHE A 167 25.73 -17.54 3.01
N GLN A 168 26.68 -16.60 2.91
CA GLN A 168 28.10 -16.91 2.80
C GLN A 168 28.62 -17.68 4.02
N LYS A 169 28.28 -17.24 5.25
CA LYS A 169 28.67 -17.93 6.49
C LYS A 169 28.11 -19.34 6.58
N ALA A 170 26.92 -19.57 6.03
CA ALA A 170 26.29 -20.89 5.99
C ALA A 170 26.82 -21.78 4.85
N GLY A 171 27.62 -21.25 3.92
CA GLY A 171 28.06 -21.96 2.72
C GLY A 171 26.90 -22.29 1.78
N VAL A 172 25.91 -21.40 1.69
CA VAL A 172 24.74 -21.55 0.83
C VAL A 172 24.87 -20.61 -0.37
N ASP A 173 24.82 -21.19 -1.57
CA ASP A 173 24.76 -20.42 -2.80
C ASP A 173 23.29 -20.02 -3.08
N ILE A 174 23.01 -18.73 -3.01
CA ILE A 174 21.68 -18.20 -3.27
C ILE A 174 21.25 -18.37 -4.73
N ASP A 175 22.21 -18.39 -5.67
CA ASP A 175 21.90 -18.50 -7.09
C ASP A 175 21.50 -19.93 -7.50
N ALA A 176 21.85 -20.93 -6.67
CA ALA A 176 21.41 -22.31 -6.82
C ALA A 176 19.98 -22.57 -6.30
N ILE A 177 19.33 -21.56 -5.70
CA ILE A 177 17.99 -21.69 -5.13
C ILE A 177 16.95 -21.18 -6.15
N HIS A 178 16.11 -22.10 -6.65
CA HIS A 178 15.09 -21.81 -7.67
C HIS A 178 13.66 -21.98 -7.14
N THR A 179 13.49 -22.72 -6.04
CA THR A 179 12.17 -22.94 -5.44
C THR A 179 12.14 -22.58 -3.96
N TRP A 180 10.93 -22.33 -3.44
CA TRP A 180 10.73 -22.06 -2.02
C TRP A 180 11.05 -23.28 -1.13
N ASP A 181 10.88 -24.51 -1.62
CA ASP A 181 11.31 -25.71 -0.91
C ASP A 181 12.83 -25.75 -0.75
N GLN A 182 13.59 -25.39 -1.80
CA GLN A 182 15.04 -25.25 -1.72
C GLN A 182 15.45 -24.14 -0.75
N MET A 183 14.68 -23.02 -0.74
CA MET A 183 14.89 -21.93 0.22
C MET A 183 14.65 -22.39 1.66
N LEU A 184 13.61 -23.20 1.90
CA LEU A 184 13.33 -23.78 3.22
C LEU A 184 14.47 -24.68 3.69
N ALA A 185 14.98 -25.54 2.79
CA ALA A 185 16.14 -26.39 3.08
C ALA A 185 17.42 -25.57 3.36
N ALA A 186 17.63 -24.48 2.62
CA ALA A 186 18.71 -23.53 2.87
C ALA A 186 18.56 -22.84 4.25
N GLY A 187 17.33 -22.50 4.62
CA GLY A 187 17.01 -21.89 5.92
C GLY A 187 17.44 -22.75 7.11
N VAL A 188 17.27 -24.08 7.02
CA VAL A 188 17.75 -25.03 8.05
C VAL A 188 19.27 -24.90 8.21
N LYS A 189 20.03 -24.94 7.10
CA LYS A 189 21.50 -24.81 7.12
C LYS A 189 21.94 -23.45 7.66
N ILE A 190 21.26 -22.37 7.26
CA ILE A 190 21.56 -21.02 7.72
C ILE A 190 21.36 -20.94 9.23
N LYS A 191 20.25 -21.44 9.75
CA LYS A 191 19.99 -21.45 11.19
C LYS A 191 21.02 -22.23 11.97
N GLU A 192 21.38 -23.43 11.51
CA GLU A 192 22.40 -24.26 12.14
C GLU A 192 23.78 -23.58 12.20
N LYS A 193 24.18 -22.86 11.15
CA LYS A 193 25.51 -22.25 11.03
C LYS A 193 25.59 -20.84 11.61
N THR A 194 24.48 -20.11 11.67
CA THR A 194 24.48 -18.68 12.01
C THR A 194 23.62 -18.32 13.21
N GLY A 195 22.64 -19.17 13.56
CA GLY A 195 21.60 -18.91 14.55
C GLY A 195 20.45 -18.01 14.04
N ALA A 196 20.54 -17.48 12.80
CA ALA A 196 19.51 -16.64 12.23
C ALA A 196 18.32 -17.48 11.75
N ASP A 197 17.11 -16.95 11.93
CA ASP A 197 15.92 -17.52 11.32
C ASP A 197 15.87 -17.22 9.82
N LEU A 198 15.02 -17.95 9.07
CA LEU A 198 14.93 -17.74 7.64
C LEU A 198 14.25 -16.37 7.34
N PHE A 199 13.08 -16.13 7.92
CA PHE A 199 12.32 -14.88 7.76
C PHE A 199 11.50 -14.58 9.01
N ALA A 200 10.85 -13.41 9.00
CA ALA A 200 9.93 -13.01 10.05
C ALA A 200 8.48 -12.89 9.52
N VAL A 201 7.52 -13.20 10.39
CA VAL A 201 6.07 -13.04 10.14
C VAL A 201 5.41 -12.57 11.44
N ASP A 202 4.41 -11.70 11.34
CA ASP A 202 3.47 -11.44 12.42
C ASP A 202 2.47 -12.62 12.51
N LYS A 203 2.81 -13.62 13.33
CA LYS A 203 2.04 -14.87 13.40
C LYS A 203 0.61 -14.66 13.90
N ALA A 204 0.40 -13.67 14.75
CA ALA A 204 -0.89 -13.34 15.32
C ALA A 204 -1.70 -12.38 14.43
N ALA A 205 -1.14 -11.97 13.29
CA ALA A 205 -1.76 -11.01 12.39
C ALA A 205 -2.30 -9.77 13.13
N SER A 206 -1.43 -9.21 13.99
CA SER A 206 -1.80 -8.15 14.92
C SER A 206 -1.83 -6.76 14.27
N GLN A 207 -1.31 -6.63 13.05
CA GLN A 207 -1.16 -5.36 12.35
C GLN A 207 -1.55 -5.48 10.88
N ALA A 208 -1.78 -4.33 10.24
CA ALA A 208 -1.91 -4.25 8.79
C ALA A 208 -0.67 -4.85 8.10
N ASP A 209 -0.86 -5.36 6.90
CA ASP A 209 0.17 -5.96 6.06
C ASP A 209 0.71 -7.33 6.56
N SER A 210 0.12 -7.92 7.60
CA SER A 210 0.50 -9.26 8.11
C SER A 210 0.36 -10.37 7.07
N ALA A 211 -0.55 -10.20 6.10
CA ALA A 211 -0.82 -11.13 5.02
C ALA A 211 0.17 -11.03 3.84
N ASN A 212 1.01 -10.00 3.75
CA ASN A 212 1.82 -9.70 2.57
C ASN A 212 2.66 -10.89 2.07
N PHE A 213 3.24 -11.66 2.98
CA PHE A 213 4.04 -12.81 2.56
C PHE A 213 3.17 -13.96 2.04
N PHE A 214 2.04 -14.23 2.68
CA PHE A 214 1.06 -15.19 2.15
C PHE A 214 0.56 -14.76 0.77
N GLU A 215 0.19 -13.49 0.61
CA GLU A 215 -0.28 -12.95 -0.66
C GLU A 215 0.74 -13.14 -1.78
N MET A 216 2.02 -12.88 -1.48
CA MET A 216 3.11 -13.12 -2.43
C MET A 216 3.17 -14.60 -2.83
N LEU A 217 3.17 -15.52 -1.86
CA LEU A 217 3.25 -16.95 -2.13
C LEU A 217 2.01 -17.45 -2.90
N ALA A 218 0.81 -17.01 -2.52
CA ALA A 218 -0.43 -17.36 -3.20
C ALA A 218 -0.42 -16.88 -4.66
N ARG A 219 0.04 -15.64 -4.92
CA ARG A 219 0.19 -15.16 -6.30
C ARG A 219 1.21 -15.97 -7.09
N LEU A 220 2.31 -16.39 -6.50
CA LEU A 220 3.28 -17.29 -7.15
C LEU A 220 2.70 -18.68 -7.47
N GLU A 221 1.62 -19.08 -6.81
CA GLU A 221 0.81 -20.26 -7.15
C GLU A 221 -0.30 -19.94 -8.19
N GLY A 222 -0.41 -18.69 -8.63
CA GLY A 222 -1.41 -18.27 -9.62
C GLY A 222 -2.79 -17.99 -9.05
N THR A 223 -2.91 -17.79 -7.74
CA THR A 223 -4.15 -17.51 -7.04
C THR A 223 -4.10 -16.22 -6.21
N PHE A 224 -5.27 -15.81 -5.75
CA PHE A 224 -5.43 -14.68 -4.84
C PHE A 224 -6.68 -14.89 -3.97
N PHE A 225 -7.14 -13.86 -3.25
CA PHE A 225 -8.35 -13.97 -2.43
C PHE A 225 -9.62 -14.17 -3.26
N PHE A 226 -9.63 -13.61 -4.47
CA PHE A 226 -10.73 -13.72 -5.42
C PHE A 226 -10.21 -14.12 -6.80
N ASP A 227 -11.04 -14.82 -7.55
CA ASP A 227 -10.77 -15.14 -8.96
C ASP A 227 -11.27 -14.03 -9.91
N GLY A 228 -11.02 -14.19 -11.21
CA GLY A 228 -11.43 -13.23 -12.23
C GLY A 228 -12.94 -13.02 -12.41
N LYS A 229 -13.76 -13.83 -11.73
CA LYS A 229 -15.23 -13.67 -11.67
C LYS A 229 -15.66 -12.97 -10.38
N GLY A 230 -14.72 -12.72 -9.46
CA GLY A 230 -14.98 -12.20 -8.14
C GLY A 230 -15.49 -13.25 -7.15
N ASP A 231 -15.37 -14.54 -7.49
CA ASP A 231 -15.66 -15.64 -6.57
C ASP A 231 -14.47 -15.82 -5.59
N ILE A 232 -14.75 -16.35 -4.40
CA ILE A 232 -13.76 -16.50 -3.32
C ILE A 232 -12.83 -17.65 -3.66
N ALA A 233 -11.54 -17.37 -3.87
CA ALA A 233 -10.48 -18.35 -4.15
C ALA A 233 -9.54 -18.60 -2.94
N LEU A 234 -9.87 -18.04 -1.79
CA LEU A 234 -9.06 -18.09 -0.57
C LEU A 234 -8.74 -19.53 -0.08
N SER A 235 -9.53 -20.52 -0.45
CA SER A 235 -9.32 -21.92 -0.04
C SER A 235 -8.97 -22.86 -1.19
N ASP A 236 -8.53 -22.32 -2.33
CA ASP A 236 -8.03 -23.12 -3.44
C ASP A 236 -6.65 -23.76 -3.14
N LYS A 237 -6.18 -24.60 -4.06
CA LYS A 237 -4.93 -25.35 -3.89
C LYS A 237 -3.72 -24.46 -3.70
N GLY A 238 -3.64 -23.34 -4.43
CA GLY A 238 -2.51 -22.42 -4.35
C GLY A 238 -2.47 -21.67 -3.01
N SER A 239 -3.62 -21.18 -2.54
CA SER A 239 -3.75 -20.56 -1.21
C SER A 239 -3.39 -21.56 -0.09
N VAL A 240 -3.84 -22.81 -0.22
CA VAL A 240 -3.48 -23.86 0.74
C VAL A 240 -1.98 -24.15 0.71
N ALA A 241 -1.35 -24.23 -0.48
CA ALA A 241 0.09 -24.42 -0.62
C ALA A 241 0.88 -23.29 0.04
N ALA A 242 0.48 -22.03 -0.19
CA ALA A 242 1.09 -20.86 0.41
C ALA A 242 1.07 -20.88 1.95
N LEU A 243 -0.10 -21.15 2.55
CA LEU A 243 -0.21 -21.21 4.02
C LEU A 243 0.46 -22.46 4.60
N THR A 244 0.50 -23.58 3.85
CA THR A 244 1.23 -24.79 4.24
C THR A 244 2.74 -24.52 4.31
N PHE A 245 3.31 -23.82 3.32
CA PHE A 245 4.71 -23.41 3.36
C PHE A 245 5.04 -22.58 4.61
N LEU A 246 4.20 -21.58 4.94
CA LEU A 246 4.40 -20.76 6.15
C LEU A 246 4.34 -21.62 7.42
N LYS A 247 3.41 -22.59 7.48
CA LYS A 247 3.31 -23.53 8.60
C LYS A 247 4.55 -24.42 8.70
N GLU A 248 5.02 -25.00 7.60
CA GLU A 248 6.22 -25.83 7.60
C GLU A 248 7.47 -25.09 8.07
N ALA A 249 7.66 -23.85 7.61
CA ALA A 249 8.74 -22.99 8.07
C ALA A 249 8.63 -22.73 9.58
N ASN A 250 7.41 -22.50 10.07
CA ASN A 250 7.13 -22.28 11.50
C ASN A 250 7.41 -23.54 12.34
N ASP A 251 6.95 -24.71 11.89
CA ASP A 251 7.16 -25.99 12.56
C ASP A 251 8.65 -26.36 12.64
N LYS A 252 9.42 -25.99 11.60
CA LYS A 252 10.89 -26.12 11.57
C LYS A 252 11.61 -25.05 12.41
N LYS A 253 10.86 -24.15 13.07
CA LYS A 253 11.38 -23.03 13.89
C LYS A 253 12.28 -22.07 13.09
N LEU A 254 11.95 -21.83 11.83
CA LEU A 254 12.68 -20.95 10.93
C LEU A 254 12.06 -19.55 10.84
N VAL A 255 11.01 -19.28 11.63
CA VAL A 255 10.21 -18.06 11.57
C VAL A 255 10.34 -17.28 12.86
N THR A 256 10.84 -16.05 12.77
CA THR A 256 10.80 -15.07 13.86
C THR A 256 9.39 -14.44 13.92
N ASP A 257 8.82 -14.37 15.13
CA ASP A 257 7.53 -13.72 15.37
C ASP A 257 7.73 -12.25 15.70
N ILE A 258 7.41 -11.36 14.78
CA ILE A 258 7.55 -9.91 14.96
C ILE A 258 6.37 -9.19 14.31
N PRO A 259 5.70 -8.25 15.02
CA PRO A 259 4.69 -7.37 14.41
C PRO A 259 5.26 -6.64 13.19
N GLN A 260 4.51 -6.61 12.09
CA GLN A 260 5.02 -6.22 10.78
C GLN A 260 5.65 -4.82 10.75
N SER A 261 5.01 -3.80 11.31
CA SER A 261 5.50 -2.40 11.24
C SER A 261 6.83 -2.19 12.00
N GLN A 262 7.00 -2.84 13.15
CA GLN A 262 8.24 -2.79 13.94
C GLN A 262 9.30 -3.72 13.35
N GLY A 263 8.83 -4.83 12.77
CA GLY A 263 9.67 -5.88 12.22
C GLY A 263 10.48 -5.43 11.01
N THR A 264 9.88 -4.70 10.08
CA THR A 264 10.53 -4.28 8.84
C THR A 264 11.81 -3.48 9.10
N THR A 265 11.75 -2.46 9.93
CA THR A 265 12.93 -1.64 10.28
C THR A 265 14.01 -2.45 10.99
N SER A 266 13.67 -3.29 11.97
CA SER A 266 14.63 -4.08 12.72
C SER A 266 15.28 -5.18 11.87
N GLN A 267 14.55 -5.76 10.92
CA GLN A 267 15.10 -6.69 9.95
C GLN A 267 16.09 -6.00 9.00
N MET A 268 15.70 -4.87 8.38
CA MET A 268 16.58 -4.10 7.49
C MET A 268 17.90 -3.71 8.16
N LYS A 269 17.85 -3.30 9.44
CA LYS A 269 19.02 -2.97 10.27
C LYS A 269 19.81 -4.18 10.79
N GLY A 270 19.32 -5.40 10.53
CA GLY A 270 19.94 -6.63 11.01
C GLY A 270 19.82 -6.83 12.54
N GLN A 271 18.94 -6.09 13.21
CA GLN A 271 18.65 -6.24 14.63
C GLN A 271 17.78 -7.47 14.91
N ALA A 272 16.89 -7.82 13.98
CA ALA A 272 16.25 -9.13 13.93
C ALA A 272 17.05 -10.02 12.97
N PRO A 273 17.69 -11.11 13.43
CA PRO A 273 18.62 -11.90 12.63
C PRO A 273 17.86 -12.87 11.70
N VAL A 274 17.30 -12.33 10.63
CA VAL A 274 16.66 -13.10 9.56
C VAL A 274 17.54 -13.14 8.31
N ALA A 275 17.49 -14.25 7.58
CA ALA A 275 18.29 -14.45 6.38
C ALA A 275 17.68 -13.81 5.13
N ILE A 276 16.37 -13.78 5.04
CA ILE A 276 15.63 -13.18 3.92
C ILE A 276 14.50 -12.30 4.40
N MET A 277 14.14 -11.32 3.56
CA MET A 277 12.93 -10.51 3.65
C MET A 277 12.21 -10.60 2.30
N PRO A 278 11.17 -11.43 2.18
CA PRO A 278 10.24 -11.34 1.05
C PRO A 278 9.53 -9.98 1.09
N GLY A 279 9.43 -9.30 -0.05
CA GLY A 279 8.84 -7.98 -0.09
C GLY A 279 8.65 -7.44 -1.50
N ALA A 280 8.44 -6.16 -1.61
CA ALA A 280 8.15 -5.49 -2.87
C ALA A 280 9.27 -4.55 -3.31
N SER A 281 9.22 -4.12 -4.58
CA SER A 281 10.23 -3.22 -5.17
C SER A 281 10.36 -1.88 -4.45
N TRP A 282 9.28 -1.36 -3.81
CA TRP A 282 9.34 -0.14 -3.01
C TRP A 282 10.34 -0.22 -1.85
N MET A 283 10.68 -1.42 -1.38
CA MET A 283 11.64 -1.61 -0.29
C MET A 283 13.07 -1.23 -0.68
N VAL A 284 13.40 -1.15 -1.97
CA VAL A 284 14.75 -0.73 -2.43
C VAL A 284 15.13 0.63 -1.82
N GLY A 285 14.28 1.65 -1.98
CA GLY A 285 14.48 2.96 -1.37
C GLY A 285 14.43 2.94 0.16
N SER A 286 13.57 2.08 0.72
CA SER A 286 13.46 1.92 2.17
C SER A 286 14.73 1.35 2.81
N PHE A 287 15.43 0.42 2.17
CA PHE A 287 16.73 -0.08 2.64
C PHE A 287 17.78 1.02 2.70
N GLN A 288 17.83 1.88 1.67
CA GLN A 288 18.79 2.99 1.60
C GLN A 288 18.55 4.02 2.71
N SER A 289 17.30 4.39 2.94
CA SER A 289 16.94 5.41 3.92
C SER A 289 16.96 4.90 5.36
N THR A 290 16.52 3.66 5.59
CA THR A 290 16.31 3.09 6.93
C THR A 290 17.57 2.43 7.49
N ALA A 291 18.37 1.77 6.64
CA ALA A 291 19.52 0.97 7.08
C ALA A 291 20.78 1.25 6.23
N PRO A 292 21.24 2.52 6.09
CA PRO A 292 22.40 2.86 5.29
C PRO A 292 23.68 2.14 5.76
N GLU A 293 23.79 1.80 7.06
CA GLU A 293 24.89 1.04 7.66
C GLU A 293 24.98 -0.42 7.19
N MET A 294 23.90 -0.92 6.59
CA MET A 294 23.83 -2.29 6.05
C MET A 294 24.17 -2.37 4.56
N LYS A 295 24.63 -1.26 3.98
CA LYS A 295 25.08 -1.20 2.58
C LYS A 295 26.04 -2.37 2.26
N GLY A 296 25.74 -3.09 1.17
CA GLY A 296 26.52 -4.22 0.69
C GLY A 296 26.29 -5.54 1.43
N LYS A 297 25.61 -5.56 2.59
CA LYS A 297 25.24 -6.79 3.32
C LYS A 297 23.96 -7.42 2.80
N TRP A 298 23.06 -6.61 2.27
CA TRP A 298 21.85 -7.10 1.63
C TRP A 298 22.06 -7.28 0.13
N GLY A 299 21.46 -8.31 -0.42
CA GLY A 299 21.24 -8.51 -1.84
C GLY A 299 19.75 -8.48 -2.14
N VAL A 300 19.39 -8.32 -3.40
CA VAL A 300 18.02 -8.40 -3.89
C VAL A 300 17.98 -9.17 -5.20
N ARG A 301 16.95 -10.00 -5.36
CA ARG A 301 16.73 -10.82 -6.56
C ARG A 301 15.24 -11.06 -6.77
N MET A 302 14.89 -11.67 -7.91
CA MET A 302 13.56 -12.22 -8.12
C MET A 302 13.27 -13.34 -7.13
N SER A 303 11.99 -13.51 -6.78
CA SER A 303 11.55 -14.60 -5.90
C SER A 303 11.86 -15.98 -6.50
N PRO A 304 12.18 -16.99 -5.69
CA PRO A 304 12.04 -18.38 -6.10
C PRO A 304 10.58 -18.68 -6.46
N ALA A 305 10.37 -19.65 -7.36
CA ALA A 305 9.04 -20.17 -7.64
C ALA A 305 8.54 -21.09 -6.50
N MET A 306 7.23 -21.25 -6.35
CA MET A 306 6.69 -22.23 -5.40
C MET A 306 7.02 -23.67 -5.82
N HIS A 307 7.04 -23.94 -7.11
CA HIS A 307 7.41 -25.24 -7.70
C HIS A 307 8.25 -25.02 -8.98
N GLU A 308 8.89 -26.05 -9.47
CA GLU A 308 9.69 -25.97 -10.70
C GLU A 308 8.83 -25.52 -11.89
N GLY A 309 9.32 -24.52 -12.63
CA GLY A 309 8.59 -23.90 -13.75
C GLY A 309 7.44 -22.99 -13.35
N GLY A 310 7.22 -22.74 -12.05
CA GLY A 310 6.23 -21.80 -11.55
C GLY A 310 6.62 -20.33 -11.73
N TYR A 311 5.76 -19.43 -11.28
CA TYR A 311 6.00 -17.99 -11.35
C TYR A 311 7.14 -17.57 -10.40
N THR A 312 7.98 -16.64 -10.88
CA THR A 312 9.09 -16.05 -10.11
C THR A 312 8.89 -14.54 -9.88
N ALA A 313 7.81 -14.01 -10.39
CA ALA A 313 7.38 -12.63 -10.20
C ALA A 313 5.86 -12.59 -10.04
N SER A 314 5.38 -11.64 -9.29
CA SER A 314 3.96 -11.32 -9.16
C SER A 314 3.81 -9.84 -8.81
N SER A 315 2.62 -9.30 -9.01
CA SER A 315 2.29 -7.96 -8.55
C SER A 315 2.45 -7.88 -7.02
N ALA A 316 2.82 -6.71 -6.55
CA ALA A 316 2.83 -6.34 -5.13
C ALA A 316 2.04 -5.05 -4.91
N GLY A 317 1.00 -4.84 -5.74
CA GLY A 317 0.18 -3.66 -5.71
C GLY A 317 0.81 -2.48 -6.46
N GLY A 318 0.44 -1.31 -6.03
CA GLY A 318 0.81 0.00 -6.53
C GLY A 318 -0.17 1.00 -5.94
N THR A 319 0.00 2.27 -6.23
CA THR A 319 -0.90 3.31 -5.76
C THR A 319 -1.36 4.22 -6.89
N TYR A 320 -2.34 5.04 -6.62
CA TYR A 320 -2.97 5.93 -7.61
C TYR A 320 -3.18 7.31 -7.02
N LEU A 321 -2.78 8.36 -7.73
CA LEU A 321 -3.25 9.70 -7.42
C LEU A 321 -4.63 9.95 -8.00
N THR A 322 -5.55 10.33 -7.15
CA THR A 322 -6.95 10.63 -7.47
C THR A 322 -7.28 12.08 -7.14
N VAL A 323 -8.32 12.62 -7.77
CA VAL A 323 -8.88 13.93 -7.46
C VAL A 323 -10.25 13.75 -6.82
N ALA A 324 -10.50 14.38 -5.69
CA ALA A 324 -11.81 14.32 -5.04
C ALA A 324 -12.90 14.96 -5.91
N LYS A 325 -14.03 14.28 -6.11
CA LYS A 325 -15.19 14.83 -6.83
C LYS A 325 -15.70 16.13 -6.20
N ALA A 326 -15.62 16.23 -4.87
CA ALA A 326 -16.05 17.37 -4.09
C ALA A 326 -15.09 18.58 -4.17
N SER A 327 -13.87 18.41 -4.69
CA SER A 327 -12.93 19.52 -4.85
C SER A 327 -13.53 20.63 -5.71
N LYS A 328 -13.32 21.89 -5.30
CA LYS A 328 -13.67 23.08 -6.06
C LYS A 328 -12.59 23.51 -7.05
N LYS A 329 -11.47 22.80 -7.09
CA LYS A 329 -10.25 23.11 -7.86
C LYS A 329 -9.79 21.88 -8.65
N LYS A 330 -10.75 21.12 -9.19
CA LYS A 330 -10.47 19.82 -9.85
C LYS A 330 -9.47 19.92 -10.99
N GLU A 331 -9.59 20.97 -11.80
CA GLU A 331 -8.71 21.23 -12.94
C GLU A 331 -7.26 21.45 -12.47
N LEU A 332 -7.05 22.33 -11.48
CA LEU A 332 -5.73 22.59 -10.90
C LEU A 332 -5.17 21.34 -10.16
N ALA A 333 -6.04 20.60 -9.46
CA ALA A 333 -5.67 19.35 -8.82
C ALA A 333 -5.20 18.31 -9.86
N TYR A 334 -5.90 18.19 -10.97
CA TYR A 334 -5.50 17.31 -12.07
C TYR A 334 -4.21 17.78 -12.76
N GLU A 335 -4.01 19.09 -12.94
CA GLU A 335 -2.73 19.62 -13.45
C GLU A 335 -1.55 19.20 -12.56
N TYR A 336 -1.71 19.29 -11.24
CA TYR A 336 -0.69 18.82 -10.30
C TYR A 336 -0.49 17.30 -10.38
N VAL A 337 -1.56 16.50 -10.44
CA VAL A 337 -1.49 15.04 -10.63
C VAL A 337 -0.78 14.69 -11.94
N LYS A 338 -1.16 15.31 -13.05
CA LYS A 338 -0.54 15.11 -14.36
C LYS A 338 0.93 15.51 -14.36
N TYR A 339 1.29 16.67 -13.78
CA TYR A 339 2.68 17.09 -13.64
C TYR A 339 3.51 16.03 -12.89
N SER A 340 2.98 15.56 -11.77
CA SER A 340 3.68 14.61 -10.91
C SER A 340 3.81 13.24 -11.55
N MET A 341 2.73 12.71 -12.18
CA MET A 341 2.66 11.32 -12.64
C MET A 341 3.07 11.14 -14.11
N ALA A 342 2.83 12.12 -14.97
CA ALA A 342 2.94 11.96 -16.43
C ALA A 342 3.89 12.98 -17.08
N THR A 343 4.91 13.44 -16.36
CA THR A 343 5.99 14.24 -16.93
C THR A 343 7.35 13.79 -16.45
N LEU A 344 8.37 13.80 -17.34
CA LEU A 344 9.75 13.51 -16.94
C LEU A 344 10.28 14.47 -15.87
N ALA A 345 9.83 15.71 -15.86
CA ALA A 345 10.24 16.70 -14.86
C ALA A 345 9.70 16.32 -13.46
N GLY A 346 8.42 16.03 -13.35
CA GLY A 346 7.77 15.60 -12.12
C GLY A 346 8.34 14.27 -11.63
N GLN A 347 8.45 13.27 -12.51
CA GLN A 347 8.93 11.94 -12.17
C GLN A 347 10.41 11.93 -11.68
N LYS A 348 11.29 12.73 -12.29
CA LYS A 348 12.68 12.87 -11.80
C LYS A 348 12.76 13.46 -10.40
N VAL A 349 11.89 14.42 -10.08
CA VAL A 349 11.83 15.01 -8.73
C VAL A 349 11.26 13.99 -7.74
N MET A 350 10.21 13.30 -8.12
CA MET A 350 9.51 12.33 -7.30
C MET A 350 10.39 11.14 -6.94
N THR A 351 10.89 10.41 -7.92
CA THR A 351 11.71 9.21 -7.71
C THR A 351 12.99 9.48 -6.93
N LYS A 352 13.55 10.70 -7.06
CA LYS A 352 14.69 11.11 -6.24
C LYS A 352 14.32 11.31 -4.77
N ALA A 353 13.07 11.70 -4.47
CA ALA A 353 12.63 12.01 -3.13
C ALA A 353 12.07 10.77 -2.40
N ASP A 354 11.34 9.92 -3.09
CA ASP A 354 10.64 8.77 -2.52
C ASP A 354 11.38 7.43 -2.70
N GLY A 355 12.24 7.33 -3.75
CA GLY A 355 12.95 6.10 -4.07
C GLY A 355 12.06 4.99 -4.61
N LEU A 356 10.83 5.31 -5.04
CA LEU A 356 9.88 4.35 -5.59
C LEU A 356 10.10 4.12 -7.08
N PHE A 357 9.69 2.94 -7.56
CA PHE A 357 9.77 2.61 -8.98
C PHE A 357 8.58 3.24 -9.73
N PRO A 358 8.83 4.18 -10.67
CA PRO A 358 7.76 4.93 -11.33
C PRO A 358 6.94 4.05 -12.27
N SER A 359 5.63 4.29 -12.30
CA SER A 359 4.75 3.68 -13.29
C SER A 359 4.82 4.33 -14.67
N TYR A 360 5.38 5.54 -14.78
CA TYR A 360 5.53 6.30 -16.02
C TYR A 360 6.69 5.74 -16.86
N GLU A 361 6.38 4.90 -17.86
CA GLU A 361 7.37 4.15 -18.65
C GLU A 361 8.43 5.03 -19.35
N PRO A 362 8.11 6.24 -19.86
CA PRO A 362 9.14 7.10 -20.43
C PRO A 362 10.28 7.46 -19.48
N MET A 363 10.09 7.34 -18.17
CA MET A 363 11.16 7.51 -17.17
C MET A 363 12.21 6.39 -17.26
N TRP A 364 11.82 5.18 -17.65
CA TRP A 364 12.70 3.99 -17.67
C TRP A 364 13.82 4.09 -18.71
N ASP A 365 13.64 4.93 -19.75
CA ASP A 365 14.65 5.16 -20.76
C ASP A 365 15.66 6.26 -20.43
N THR A 366 15.49 6.94 -19.29
CA THR A 366 16.41 8.00 -18.88
C THR A 366 17.77 7.44 -18.40
N ALA A 367 18.84 8.18 -18.64
CA ALA A 367 20.18 7.75 -18.24
C ALA A 367 20.30 7.48 -16.74
N GLY A 368 19.73 8.36 -15.88
CA GLY A 368 19.78 8.21 -14.42
C GLY A 368 19.03 6.96 -13.92
N PHE A 369 18.03 6.50 -14.65
CA PHE A 369 17.29 5.29 -14.31
C PHE A 369 18.08 4.00 -14.56
N LYS A 370 19.08 4.08 -15.45
CA LYS A 370 19.95 2.96 -15.83
C LYS A 370 21.25 2.89 -15.00
N GLU A 371 21.41 3.76 -14.01
CA GLU A 371 22.57 3.77 -13.13
C GLU A 371 22.51 2.63 -12.09
N SER A 372 23.68 2.16 -11.67
CA SER A 372 23.80 1.20 -10.59
C SER A 372 23.37 1.80 -9.26
N ASP A 373 22.54 1.08 -8.53
CA ASP A 373 22.21 1.40 -7.15
C ASP A 373 23.44 1.21 -6.24
N PRO A 374 23.91 2.26 -5.59
CA PRO A 374 25.14 2.17 -4.78
C PRO A 374 24.98 1.33 -3.52
N TYR A 375 23.74 1.07 -3.05
CA TYR A 375 23.48 0.26 -1.86
C TYR A 375 23.59 -1.23 -2.17
N PHE A 376 22.99 -1.68 -3.28
CA PHE A 376 22.99 -3.08 -3.70
C PHE A 376 24.17 -3.46 -4.61
N GLY A 377 24.78 -2.48 -5.30
CA GLY A 377 25.95 -2.64 -6.15
C GLY A 377 25.66 -3.04 -7.60
N PHE A 378 24.41 -2.93 -8.03
CA PHE A 378 23.96 -3.16 -9.42
C PHE A 378 22.69 -2.32 -9.70
N ASN A 379 22.24 -2.30 -10.96
CA ASN A 379 21.02 -1.59 -11.32
C ASN A 379 19.76 -2.37 -10.87
N THR A 380 19.15 -1.94 -9.76
CA THR A 380 17.94 -2.55 -9.21
C THR A 380 16.70 -2.30 -10.09
N ASN A 381 16.68 -1.21 -10.86
CA ASN A 381 15.59 -0.93 -11.79
C ASN A 381 15.52 -1.95 -12.93
N GLU A 382 16.68 -2.42 -13.44
CA GLU A 382 16.71 -3.50 -14.43
C GLU A 382 16.12 -4.81 -13.87
N LEU A 383 16.35 -5.10 -12.59
CA LEU A 383 15.74 -6.25 -11.92
C LEU A 383 14.22 -6.11 -11.87
N VAL A 384 13.70 -4.92 -11.55
CA VAL A 384 12.26 -4.66 -11.52
C VAL A 384 11.67 -4.78 -12.92
N ILE A 385 12.28 -4.17 -13.95
CA ILE A 385 11.84 -4.30 -15.36
C ILE A 385 11.82 -5.78 -15.77
N LYS A 386 12.88 -6.53 -15.42
CA LYS A 386 12.93 -7.96 -15.68
C LYS A 386 11.79 -8.73 -15.03
N ALA A 387 11.44 -8.39 -13.78
CA ALA A 387 10.31 -9.01 -13.08
C ALA A 387 8.97 -8.65 -13.75
N LEU A 388 8.78 -7.39 -14.13
CA LEU A 388 7.57 -6.92 -14.81
C LEU A 388 7.41 -7.55 -16.23
N SER A 389 8.52 -7.90 -16.89
CA SER A 389 8.48 -8.58 -18.18
C SER A 389 8.16 -10.08 -18.10
N GLN A 390 8.12 -10.66 -16.91
CA GLN A 390 7.73 -12.05 -16.72
C GLN A 390 6.21 -12.20 -16.85
N LYS A 391 5.77 -13.41 -17.22
CA LYS A 391 4.37 -13.75 -17.05
C LYS A 391 4.05 -13.73 -15.57
N THR A 392 3.12 -12.88 -15.18
CA THR A 392 2.64 -12.78 -13.81
C THR A 392 1.21 -13.29 -13.71
N PRO A 393 0.82 -13.91 -12.57
CA PRO A 393 -0.58 -14.23 -12.34
C PRO A 393 -1.39 -12.93 -12.20
N PRO A 394 -2.65 -12.93 -12.65
CA PRO A 394 -3.52 -11.78 -12.46
C PRO A 394 -3.94 -11.63 -11.00
N ASP A 395 -4.08 -10.38 -10.55
CA ASP A 395 -4.67 -10.04 -9.26
C ASP A 395 -6.09 -9.55 -9.46
N PHE A 396 -6.99 -9.97 -8.60
CA PHE A 396 -8.37 -9.50 -8.61
C PHE A 396 -8.76 -8.94 -7.26
N TYR A 397 -8.77 -7.63 -7.15
CA TYR A 397 -9.31 -6.92 -6.00
C TYR A 397 -10.81 -6.69 -6.19
N THR A 398 -11.56 -6.78 -5.10
CA THR A 398 -12.98 -6.47 -5.05
C THR A 398 -13.27 -5.58 -3.86
N LYS A 399 -14.45 -4.97 -3.80
CA LYS A 399 -14.87 -4.18 -2.62
C LYS A 399 -14.84 -4.95 -1.29
N ASP A 400 -14.83 -6.28 -1.36
CA ASP A 400 -14.81 -7.13 -0.17
C ASP A 400 -13.39 -7.56 0.27
N PHE A 401 -12.33 -7.06 -0.39
CA PHE A 401 -10.95 -7.38 -0.06
C PHE A 401 -10.59 -7.11 1.41
N PRO A 402 -10.99 -5.99 2.04
CA PRO A 402 -10.72 -5.78 3.47
C PRO A 402 -11.36 -6.84 4.39
N LYS A 403 -12.53 -7.38 4.00
CA LYS A 403 -13.16 -8.50 4.74
C LYS A 403 -12.38 -9.80 4.53
N ALA A 404 -11.89 -10.03 3.31
CA ALA A 404 -11.08 -11.20 2.99
C ALA A 404 -9.77 -11.21 3.78
N LEU A 405 -9.08 -10.07 3.89
CA LEU A 405 -7.91 -9.92 4.77
C LEU A 405 -8.24 -10.30 6.21
N LYS A 406 -9.34 -9.79 6.76
CA LYS A 406 -9.71 -10.04 8.15
C LYS A 406 -9.96 -11.52 8.44
N VAL A 407 -10.66 -12.25 7.56
CA VAL A 407 -10.88 -13.69 7.75
C VAL A 407 -9.62 -14.51 7.53
N TYR A 408 -8.70 -14.05 6.67
CA TYR A 408 -7.40 -14.65 6.48
C TYR A 408 -6.51 -14.46 7.72
N ASP A 409 -6.46 -13.26 8.31
CA ASP A 409 -5.69 -12.98 9.54
C ASP A 409 -6.07 -13.94 10.66
N ASP A 410 -7.37 -14.19 10.82
CA ASP A 410 -7.85 -15.18 11.78
C ASP A 410 -7.38 -16.60 11.42
N ALA A 411 -7.39 -16.98 10.13
CA ALA A 411 -6.90 -18.28 9.67
C ALA A 411 -5.38 -18.43 9.88
N GLN A 412 -4.58 -17.41 9.55
CA GLN A 412 -3.13 -17.37 9.81
C GLN A 412 -2.83 -17.59 11.28
N THR A 413 -3.53 -16.88 12.16
CA THR A 413 -3.39 -17.04 13.63
C THR A 413 -3.72 -18.47 14.07
N GLN A 414 -4.80 -19.08 13.55
CA GLN A 414 -5.13 -20.47 13.88
C GLN A 414 -4.02 -21.44 13.45
N VAL A 415 -3.40 -21.22 12.27
CA VAL A 415 -2.37 -22.09 11.73
C VAL A 415 -1.03 -21.87 12.41
N LEU A 416 -0.53 -20.62 12.46
CA LEU A 416 0.84 -20.35 12.90
C LEU A 416 1.00 -20.30 14.43
N VAL A 417 -0.05 -19.92 15.16
CA VAL A 417 -0.02 -19.83 16.63
C VAL A 417 -0.61 -21.08 17.28
N LYS A 418 -1.75 -21.59 16.74
CA LYS A 418 -2.48 -22.70 17.36
C LYS A 418 -2.25 -24.06 16.69
N GLY A 419 -1.47 -24.12 15.59
CA GLY A 419 -1.10 -25.35 14.92
C GLY A 419 -2.23 -26.01 14.11
N ALA A 420 -3.28 -25.26 13.75
CA ALA A 420 -4.39 -25.79 12.95
C ALA A 420 -3.92 -26.25 11.56
N ASP A 421 -4.71 -27.12 10.95
CA ASP A 421 -4.50 -27.53 9.56
C ASP A 421 -4.78 -26.35 8.60
N PRO A 422 -3.89 -26.03 7.65
CA PRO A 422 -4.02 -24.90 6.73
C PRO A 422 -5.29 -24.96 5.88
N LYS A 423 -5.60 -26.14 5.31
CA LYS A 423 -6.79 -26.30 4.48
C LYS A 423 -8.07 -26.10 5.28
N ALA A 424 -8.17 -26.71 6.45
CA ALA A 424 -9.34 -26.55 7.31
C ALA A 424 -9.55 -25.10 7.78
N ALA A 425 -8.45 -24.38 8.07
CA ALA A 425 -8.49 -22.97 8.45
C ALA A 425 -8.98 -22.08 7.30
N LEU A 426 -8.44 -22.27 6.08
CA LEU A 426 -8.84 -21.51 4.89
C LEU A 426 -10.25 -21.87 4.42
N ASP A 427 -10.68 -23.13 4.50
CA ASP A 427 -12.07 -23.53 4.20
C ASP A 427 -13.08 -22.83 5.12
N LYS A 428 -12.72 -22.70 6.41
CA LYS A 428 -13.54 -21.95 7.38
C LYS A 428 -13.57 -20.47 7.06
N ALA A 429 -12.43 -19.88 6.73
CA ALA A 429 -12.30 -18.47 6.35
C ALA A 429 -13.12 -18.16 5.08
N ALA A 430 -13.01 -19.00 4.03
CA ALA A 430 -13.78 -18.86 2.80
C ALA A 430 -15.29 -18.94 3.03
N LYS A 431 -15.75 -19.89 3.86
CA LYS A 431 -17.18 -20.00 4.24
C LYS A 431 -17.66 -18.76 5.00
N LEU A 432 -16.87 -18.25 5.93
CA LEU A 432 -17.21 -17.03 6.67
C LEU A 432 -17.29 -15.82 5.74
N LEU A 433 -16.30 -15.68 4.83
CA LEU A 433 -16.29 -14.61 3.84
C LEU A 433 -17.51 -14.69 2.91
N ALA A 434 -17.89 -15.89 2.47
CA ALA A 434 -19.09 -16.11 1.66
C ALA A 434 -20.37 -15.66 2.37
N GLN A 435 -20.49 -15.95 3.67
CA GLN A 435 -21.63 -15.49 4.49
C GLN A 435 -21.67 -13.96 4.62
N GLN A 436 -20.50 -13.31 4.76
CA GLN A 436 -20.42 -11.85 4.94
C GLN A 436 -20.61 -11.06 3.64
N THR A 437 -20.38 -11.68 2.48
CA THR A 437 -20.30 -10.99 1.19
C THR A 437 -21.36 -11.46 0.19
N SER A 438 -22.01 -12.61 0.47
CA SER A 438 -22.89 -13.32 -0.47
C SER A 438 -22.19 -13.75 -1.77
N ARG A 439 -20.85 -13.76 -1.80
CA ARG A 439 -20.07 -14.28 -2.94
C ARG A 439 -20.04 -15.80 -2.91
N LYS A 440 -19.90 -16.40 -4.08
CA LYS A 440 -19.67 -17.84 -4.20
C LYS A 440 -18.23 -18.15 -3.83
N ILE A 441 -17.98 -19.37 -3.37
CA ILE A 441 -16.64 -19.93 -3.27
C ILE A 441 -16.34 -20.53 -4.64
N ALA A 442 -15.16 -20.18 -5.18
CA ALA A 442 -14.68 -20.73 -6.45
C ALA A 442 -14.59 -22.27 -6.34
N THR A 443 -14.98 -22.95 -7.41
CA THR A 443 -14.76 -24.40 -7.54
C THR A 443 -13.55 -24.61 -8.42
N ASP A 444 -12.59 -25.40 -7.94
CA ASP A 444 -11.38 -25.84 -8.66
C ASP A 444 -11.71 -26.47 -10.03
#